data_08c474f6f6ad50f7237e44f2b1f2465c
#
_entry.id   08c474f6f6ad50f7237e44f2b1f2465c
#
_cell.length_a   1.000
_cell.length_b   1.000
_cell.length_c   1.000
_cell.angle_alpha   90.00
_cell.angle_beta   90.00
_cell.angle_gamma   90.00
#
_symmetry.space_group_name_H-M   'P 1'
#
loop_
_entity.id
_entity.type
_entity.pdbx_description
1 polymer ?
#
loop_
_entity_poly.entity_id
_entity_poly.type
_entity_poly.pdbx_seq_one_letter_code
_entity_poly.pdbx_strand_id
1 'polypeptide(L)'
;MASKVRHTLIALLSVLLAVVLMIGLLPRGLNAVAQEQEPQTAANEQTLDIAVLSDIHILPSDLIKDTADYQDALNSDRKIFTESTGILDRMLAEVAEQAPDVLMISGDLTKDGELESHEYVAEQLAELKQQLPDIKIYVTNGNHDVNNSLAYDYNTEDGVKVPATRTTPELFLETYADTVYNAENGVVAQFKPSTYTEAEDGDKAGMLSYVAEPAEGYTVIVIDSGRYSADNTDAGTAEHQTSGQISEELKNWVVEQAQAAKAKGNTVIGMMHHGLIEHFDMEEEFLGDYLVNDYQNISTAFADAGIHYVFTGHMHANDIATMTTEAGNQLYDIETGSAV
;
A
#
# COMPACT_ATOMS: atom_id res chain seq x y z
N MET A 1 4.82 50.27 -17.33
CA MET A 1 4.53 49.06 -16.56
C MET A 1 4.94 49.15 -15.09
N ALA A 2 6.04 49.81 -14.73
CA ALA A 2 6.51 49.93 -13.33
C ALA A 2 5.57 50.68 -12.36
N SER A 3 4.78 51.66 -12.84
CA SER A 3 3.88 52.47 -12.01
C SER A 3 2.64 51.68 -11.51
N LYS A 4 2.06 50.81 -12.34
CA LYS A 4 0.87 50.02 -11.95
C LYS A 4 1.19 48.97 -10.91
N VAL A 5 2.37 48.34 -10.98
CA VAL A 5 2.81 47.32 -9.99
C VAL A 5 3.02 47.95 -8.60
N ARG A 6 3.53 49.17 -8.55
CA ARG A 6 3.77 49.91 -7.30
C ARG A 6 2.47 50.24 -6.55
N HIS A 7 1.41 50.61 -7.29
CA HIS A 7 0.11 50.92 -6.67
C HIS A 7 -0.61 49.69 -6.15
N THR A 8 -0.46 48.55 -6.83
CA THR A 8 -1.06 47.28 -6.40
C THR A 8 -0.38 46.74 -5.14
N LEU A 9 0.95 46.85 -5.03
CA LEU A 9 1.68 46.46 -3.82
C LEU A 9 1.34 47.33 -2.60
N ILE A 10 1.18 48.63 -2.79
CA ILE A 10 0.80 49.57 -1.73
C ILE A 10 -0.64 49.30 -1.26
N ALA A 11 -1.56 48.98 -2.18
CA ALA A 11 -2.93 48.61 -1.81
C ALA A 11 -3.02 47.30 -1.01
N LEU A 12 -2.23 46.30 -1.39
CA LEU A 12 -2.15 45.00 -0.64
C LEU A 12 -1.54 45.16 0.73
N LEU A 13 -0.48 45.99 0.87
CA LEU A 13 0.11 46.27 2.20
C LEU A 13 -0.85 47.05 3.10
N SER A 14 -1.64 47.97 2.53
CA SER A 14 -2.63 48.76 3.29
C SER A 14 -3.78 47.92 3.80
N VAL A 15 -4.22 46.92 3.02
CA VAL A 15 -5.27 45.98 3.45
C VAL A 15 -4.74 45.04 4.54
N LEU A 16 -3.50 44.57 4.44
CA LEU A 16 -2.88 43.71 5.47
C LEU A 16 -2.69 44.49 6.79
N LEU A 17 -2.29 45.75 6.74
CA LEU A 17 -2.14 46.60 7.92
C LEU A 17 -3.49 46.95 8.59
N ALA A 18 -4.56 47.12 7.79
CA ALA A 18 -5.91 47.34 8.31
C ALA A 18 -6.49 46.10 9.03
N VAL A 19 -6.21 44.93 8.51
CA VAL A 19 -6.63 43.66 9.16
C VAL A 19 -5.90 43.44 10.50
N VAL A 20 -4.60 43.74 10.55
CA VAL A 20 -3.81 43.61 11.78
C VAL A 20 -4.23 44.68 12.83
N LEU A 21 -4.62 45.89 12.42
CA LEU A 21 -5.12 46.92 13.31
C LEU A 21 -6.54 46.65 13.83
N MET A 22 -7.41 45.97 13.06
CA MET A 22 -8.75 45.58 13.53
C MET A 22 -8.71 44.44 14.56
N ILE A 23 -7.74 43.56 14.50
CA ILE A 23 -7.56 42.48 15.49
C ILE A 23 -7.05 43.04 16.84
N GLY A 24 -6.36 44.21 16.81
CA GLY A 24 -5.83 44.87 18.01
C GLY A 24 -6.82 45.73 18.79
N LEU A 25 -8.04 46.00 18.26
CA LEU A 25 -9.04 46.89 18.84
C LEU A 25 -10.28 46.16 19.42
N LEU A 26 -10.25 44.84 19.56
CA LEU A 26 -11.31 44.14 20.29
C LEU A 26 -11.17 44.39 21.81
N PRO A 27 -12.23 44.86 22.47
CA PRO A 27 -12.17 45.13 23.88
C PRO A 27 -11.90 43.85 24.68
N ARG A 28 -10.92 43.90 25.57
CA ARG A 28 -10.53 42.82 26.51
C ARG A 28 -11.61 42.44 27.53
N GLY A 29 -12.88 42.52 27.16
CA GLY A 29 -14.01 42.37 28.07
C GLY A 29 -14.98 41.22 27.76
N LEU A 30 -14.70 40.32 26.81
CA LEU A 30 -15.60 39.20 26.47
C LEU A 30 -14.96 37.82 26.65
N ASN A 31 -14.21 37.63 27.72
CA ASN A 31 -13.76 36.29 28.15
C ASN A 31 -14.78 35.70 29.16
N ALA A 32 -16.04 35.72 28.80
CA ALA A 32 -17.09 34.92 29.43
C ALA A 32 -17.93 34.25 28.35
N VAL A 33 -17.27 33.59 27.41
CA VAL A 33 -17.87 32.51 26.68
C VAL A 33 -17.74 31.27 27.54
N ALA A 34 -18.88 30.72 27.97
CA ALA A 34 -18.98 29.48 28.66
C ALA A 34 -18.01 28.46 28.04
N GLN A 35 -17.11 27.90 28.83
CA GLN A 35 -16.57 26.59 28.55
C GLN A 35 -17.80 25.68 28.46
N GLU A 36 -18.27 25.39 27.25
CA GLU A 36 -18.97 24.15 27.02
C GLU A 36 -17.98 23.09 27.48
N GLN A 37 -18.22 22.53 28.65
CA GLN A 37 -17.64 21.26 29.02
C GLN A 37 -18.06 20.30 27.92
N GLU A 38 -17.16 20.00 27.01
CA GLU A 38 -17.29 18.77 26.23
C GLU A 38 -17.58 17.66 27.23
N PRO A 39 -18.62 16.83 26.97
CA PRO A 39 -18.89 15.71 27.84
C PRO A 39 -17.62 14.85 27.86
N GLN A 40 -16.93 14.81 28.99
CA GLN A 40 -15.92 13.81 29.29
C GLN A 40 -16.61 12.44 29.34
N THR A 41 -16.91 11.90 28.19
CA THR A 41 -16.88 10.46 27.97
C THR A 41 -15.52 10.17 27.35
N ALA A 42 -14.50 10.17 28.19
CA ALA A 42 -13.30 9.44 27.87
C ALA A 42 -13.65 7.95 27.95
N ALA A 43 -14.35 7.45 26.93
CA ALA A 43 -14.05 6.12 26.43
C ALA A 43 -12.55 6.17 26.12
N ASN A 44 -11.80 5.24 26.61
CA ASN A 44 -10.41 5.03 26.23
C ASN A 44 -10.47 4.75 24.71
N GLU A 45 -10.38 5.80 23.89
CA GLU A 45 -10.27 5.64 22.44
C GLU A 45 -8.91 5.00 22.23
N GLN A 46 -8.92 3.70 22.03
CA GLN A 46 -7.72 2.96 21.67
C GLN A 46 -7.34 3.44 20.27
N THR A 47 -6.22 4.14 20.16
CA THR A 47 -5.63 4.54 18.88
C THR A 47 -4.80 3.40 18.34
N LEU A 48 -4.66 3.33 17.03
CA LEU A 48 -3.80 2.37 16.32
C LEU A 48 -2.78 3.16 15.51
N ASP A 49 -1.51 3.06 15.88
CA ASP A 49 -0.42 3.72 15.16
C ASP A 49 0.04 2.83 14.01
N ILE A 50 -0.04 3.32 12.76
CA ILE A 50 0.26 2.55 11.56
C ILE A 50 1.40 3.22 10.80
N ALA A 51 2.47 2.46 10.53
CA ALA A 51 3.47 2.81 9.53
C ALA A 51 3.12 2.13 8.20
N VAL A 52 3.28 2.85 7.09
CA VAL A 52 3.02 2.32 5.75
C VAL A 52 4.25 2.49 4.88
N LEU A 53 4.65 1.43 4.20
CA LEU A 53 5.67 1.39 3.16
C LEU A 53 5.05 0.84 1.88
N SER A 54 5.64 1.16 0.73
CA SER A 54 5.23 0.62 -0.56
C SER A 54 6.39 0.56 -1.53
N ASP A 55 6.30 -0.33 -2.51
CA ASP A 55 7.17 -0.33 -3.69
C ASP A 55 8.66 -0.31 -3.30
N ILE A 56 9.06 -1.26 -2.47
CA ILE A 56 10.43 -1.37 -1.95
C ILE A 56 11.38 -2.04 -2.94
N HIS A 57 10.89 -2.81 -3.90
CA HIS A 57 11.59 -3.38 -5.04
C HIS A 57 12.98 -3.96 -4.73
N ILE A 58 13.05 -4.84 -3.75
CA ILE A 58 14.31 -5.42 -3.28
C ILE A 58 14.96 -6.29 -4.34
N LEU A 59 16.26 -6.07 -4.55
CA LEU A 59 17.16 -6.98 -5.23
C LEU A 59 18.41 -7.16 -4.36
N PRO A 60 18.61 -8.32 -3.69
CA PRO A 60 19.73 -8.53 -2.79
C PRO A 60 21.06 -8.62 -3.55
N SER A 61 22.15 -8.25 -2.87
CA SER A 61 23.49 -8.24 -3.45
C SER A 61 23.93 -9.59 -4.01
N ASP A 62 23.39 -10.68 -3.48
CA ASP A 62 23.70 -12.05 -3.91
C ASP A 62 23.19 -12.35 -5.34
N LEU A 63 22.19 -11.62 -5.81
CA LEU A 63 21.69 -11.66 -7.18
C LEU A 63 22.36 -10.62 -8.10
N ILE A 64 23.30 -9.81 -7.59
CA ILE A 64 23.89 -8.69 -8.31
C ILE A 64 25.35 -8.95 -8.62
N LYS A 65 25.75 -8.73 -9.87
CA LYS A 65 27.12 -8.56 -10.30
C LYS A 65 27.18 -7.45 -11.35
N ASP A 66 28.19 -6.62 -11.29
CA ASP A 66 28.40 -5.52 -12.23
C ASP A 66 28.75 -6.07 -13.64
N THR A 67 27.72 -6.45 -14.38
CA THR A 67 27.78 -7.01 -15.74
C THR A 67 27.00 -6.12 -16.70
N ALA A 68 27.17 -6.35 -18.01
CA ALA A 68 26.43 -5.61 -19.02
C ALA A 68 24.89 -5.81 -18.84
N ASP A 69 24.45 -7.05 -18.58
CA ASP A 69 23.02 -7.35 -18.40
C ASP A 69 22.45 -6.66 -17.16
N TYR A 70 23.22 -6.54 -16.07
CA TYR A 70 22.78 -5.79 -14.89
C TYR A 70 22.72 -4.28 -15.15
N GLN A 71 23.74 -3.75 -15.84
CA GLN A 71 23.76 -2.33 -16.24
C GLN A 71 22.62 -2.00 -17.21
N ASP A 72 22.26 -2.91 -18.11
CA ASP A 72 21.10 -2.74 -18.98
C ASP A 72 19.79 -2.73 -18.17
N ALA A 73 19.66 -3.59 -17.15
CA ALA A 73 18.50 -3.56 -16.24
C ALA A 73 18.41 -2.23 -15.49
N LEU A 74 19.51 -1.73 -14.91
CA LEU A 74 19.55 -0.43 -14.23
C LEU A 74 19.20 0.74 -15.16
N ASN A 75 19.68 0.73 -16.40
CA ASN A 75 19.44 1.80 -17.36
C ASN A 75 18.03 1.77 -17.96
N SER A 76 17.35 0.63 -17.91
CA SER A 76 15.99 0.46 -18.44
C SER A 76 14.90 0.77 -17.41
N ASP A 77 15.26 0.91 -16.14
CA ASP A 77 14.35 1.20 -15.04
C ASP A 77 14.72 2.53 -14.34
N ARG A 78 13.81 3.09 -13.57
CA ARG A 78 14.03 4.31 -12.76
C ARG A 78 14.37 4.00 -11.31
N LYS A 79 14.26 2.71 -10.91
CA LYS A 79 14.45 2.24 -9.53
C LYS A 79 15.93 2.08 -9.19
N ILE A 80 16.28 2.28 -7.92
CA ILE A 80 17.67 2.27 -7.43
C ILE A 80 17.98 0.90 -6.83
N PHE A 81 17.96 -0.16 -7.64
CA PHE A 81 18.09 -1.55 -7.18
C PHE A 81 19.38 -1.83 -6.40
N THR A 82 20.50 -1.21 -6.77
CA THR A 82 21.79 -1.42 -6.10
C THR A 82 21.76 -1.07 -4.62
N GLU A 83 20.99 -0.05 -4.26
CA GLU A 83 20.85 0.46 -2.90
C GLU A 83 19.60 -0.03 -2.18
N SER A 84 18.75 -0.82 -2.84
CA SER A 84 17.42 -1.18 -2.33
C SER A 84 17.45 -1.86 -0.96
N THR A 85 18.40 -2.76 -0.71
CA THR A 85 18.56 -3.41 0.62
C THR A 85 18.95 -2.41 1.71
N GLY A 86 19.89 -1.51 1.43
CA GLY A 86 20.30 -0.46 2.40
C GLY A 86 19.20 0.56 2.67
N ILE A 87 18.32 0.82 1.70
CA ILE A 87 17.13 1.66 1.86
C ILE A 87 16.15 0.96 2.78
N LEU A 88 15.82 -0.32 2.54
CA LEU A 88 14.94 -1.11 3.40
C LEU A 88 15.47 -1.16 4.84
N ASP A 89 16.76 -1.45 5.03
CA ASP A 89 17.39 -1.48 6.37
C ASP A 89 17.16 -0.16 7.11
N ARG A 90 17.33 0.96 6.42
CA ARG A 90 17.12 2.29 7.02
C ARG A 90 15.65 2.54 7.35
N MET A 91 14.74 2.17 6.47
CA MET A 91 13.28 2.32 6.70
C MET A 91 12.83 1.49 7.89
N LEU A 92 13.25 0.22 7.98
CA LEU A 92 12.91 -0.64 9.11
C LEU A 92 13.53 -0.17 10.43
N ALA A 93 14.74 0.44 10.39
CA ALA A 93 15.31 1.09 11.56
C ALA A 93 14.47 2.28 12.04
N GLU A 94 13.91 3.08 11.12
CA GLU A 94 12.99 4.17 11.48
C GLU A 94 11.67 3.63 12.04
N VAL A 95 11.12 2.55 11.47
CA VAL A 95 9.95 1.86 12.03
C VAL A 95 10.25 1.36 13.45
N ALA A 96 11.44 0.77 13.67
CA ALA A 96 11.85 0.31 15.00
C ALA A 96 11.98 1.46 16.01
N GLU A 97 12.48 2.63 15.59
CA GLU A 97 12.57 3.84 16.43
C GLU A 97 11.19 4.42 16.79
N GLN A 98 10.22 4.37 15.84
CA GLN A 98 8.86 4.89 16.04
C GLN A 98 7.97 3.91 16.80
N ALA A 99 8.27 2.61 16.70
CA ALA A 99 7.55 1.50 17.35
C ALA A 99 6.03 1.57 17.15
N PRO A 100 5.52 1.58 15.89
CA PRO A 100 4.09 1.59 15.62
C PRO A 100 3.45 0.26 16.03
N ASP A 101 2.13 0.25 16.17
CA ASP A 101 1.36 -0.98 16.43
C ASP A 101 1.33 -1.90 15.20
N VAL A 102 1.31 -1.29 14.01
CA VAL A 102 1.18 -1.99 12.72
C VAL A 102 2.17 -1.43 11.70
N LEU A 103 2.84 -2.32 10.97
CA LEU A 103 3.53 -2.03 9.72
C LEU A 103 2.73 -2.62 8.56
N MET A 104 2.38 -1.80 7.58
CA MET A 104 1.76 -2.20 6.32
C MET A 104 2.74 -2.01 5.17
N ILE A 105 2.83 -2.99 4.25
CA ILE A 105 3.61 -2.86 3.01
C ILE A 105 2.69 -3.20 1.84
N SER A 106 2.34 -2.18 1.05
CA SER A 106 1.28 -2.25 0.04
C SER A 106 1.75 -2.77 -1.33
N GLY A 107 2.66 -3.74 -1.34
CA GLY A 107 3.07 -4.47 -2.56
C GLY A 107 4.37 -4.00 -3.18
N ASP A 108 4.74 -4.65 -4.27
CA ASP A 108 6.00 -4.50 -4.98
C ASP A 108 7.21 -4.59 -4.03
N LEU A 109 7.25 -5.72 -3.33
CA LEU A 109 8.28 -6.04 -2.34
C LEU A 109 9.64 -6.30 -3.00
N THR A 110 9.60 -6.87 -4.21
CA THR A 110 10.78 -7.36 -4.92
C THR A 110 10.92 -6.70 -6.29
N LYS A 111 12.09 -6.80 -6.86
CA LYS A 111 12.33 -6.27 -8.21
C LYS A 111 11.38 -6.91 -9.23
N ASP A 112 11.40 -8.25 -9.32
CA ASP A 112 10.57 -9.00 -10.28
C ASP A 112 10.16 -10.38 -9.74
N GLY A 113 9.94 -10.55 -8.45
CA GLY A 113 9.42 -11.78 -7.86
C GLY A 113 10.47 -12.90 -7.72
N GLU A 114 11.76 -12.55 -7.63
CA GLU A 114 12.82 -13.49 -7.30
C GLU A 114 12.58 -14.04 -5.88
N LEU A 115 12.59 -15.36 -5.72
CA LEU A 115 12.35 -15.99 -4.42
C LEU A 115 13.38 -15.52 -3.38
N GLU A 116 14.63 -15.42 -3.76
CA GLU A 116 15.71 -14.93 -2.90
C GLU A 116 15.46 -13.48 -2.43
N SER A 117 14.82 -12.66 -3.26
CA SER A 117 14.42 -11.29 -2.87
C SER A 117 13.33 -11.31 -1.80
N HIS A 118 12.32 -12.18 -1.94
CA HIS A 118 11.28 -12.37 -0.92
C HIS A 118 11.83 -12.96 0.37
N GLU A 119 12.73 -13.93 0.29
CA GLU A 119 13.39 -14.51 1.47
C GLU A 119 14.18 -13.44 2.24
N TYR A 120 14.88 -12.56 1.54
CA TYR A 120 15.56 -11.41 2.16
C TYR A 120 14.58 -10.49 2.89
N VAL A 121 13.47 -10.09 2.24
CA VAL A 121 12.45 -9.25 2.88
C VAL A 121 11.87 -9.94 4.12
N ALA A 122 11.52 -11.22 4.03
CA ALA A 122 10.97 -11.99 5.14
C ALA A 122 11.95 -12.08 6.34
N GLU A 123 13.26 -12.23 6.08
CA GLU A 123 14.29 -12.20 7.11
C GLU A 123 14.35 -10.84 7.82
N GLN A 124 14.36 -9.74 7.05
CA GLN A 124 14.37 -8.38 7.63
C GLN A 124 13.12 -8.10 8.47
N LEU A 125 11.94 -8.54 8.03
CA LEU A 125 10.70 -8.43 8.81
C LEU A 125 10.73 -9.30 10.08
N ALA A 126 11.33 -10.48 10.02
CA ALA A 126 11.52 -11.32 11.20
C ALA A 126 12.49 -10.69 12.22
N GLU A 127 13.54 -10.02 11.75
CA GLU A 127 14.45 -9.25 12.62
C GLU A 127 13.75 -8.05 13.27
N LEU A 128 12.89 -7.34 12.53
CA LEU A 128 12.05 -6.27 13.09
C LEU A 128 11.13 -6.81 14.20
N LYS A 129 10.49 -7.96 13.99
CA LYS A 129 9.66 -8.61 15.02
C LYS A 129 10.44 -9.03 16.26
N GLN A 130 11.73 -9.37 16.15
CA GLN A 130 12.57 -9.62 17.31
C GLN A 130 12.84 -8.33 18.12
N GLN A 131 12.92 -7.18 17.44
CA GLN A 131 13.10 -5.87 18.08
C GLN A 131 11.78 -5.35 18.68
N LEU A 132 10.67 -5.55 17.98
CA LEU A 132 9.31 -5.14 18.34
C LEU A 132 8.39 -6.36 18.37
N PRO A 133 8.37 -7.17 19.45
CA PRO A 133 7.63 -8.44 19.48
C PRO A 133 6.11 -8.30 19.30
N ASP A 134 5.55 -7.15 19.66
CA ASP A 134 4.11 -6.90 19.62
C ASP A 134 3.64 -6.30 18.28
N ILE A 135 4.55 -5.83 17.42
CA ILE A 135 4.20 -5.23 16.12
C ILE A 135 3.43 -6.24 15.24
N LYS A 136 2.39 -5.77 14.60
CA LYS A 136 1.68 -6.53 13.55
C LYS A 136 2.23 -6.12 12.19
N ILE A 137 2.58 -7.08 11.35
CA ILE A 137 3.15 -6.82 10.02
C ILE A 137 2.23 -7.39 8.96
N TYR A 138 1.75 -6.53 8.07
CA TYR A 138 0.90 -6.92 6.96
C TYR A 138 1.57 -6.58 5.65
N VAL A 139 1.63 -7.56 4.74
CA VAL A 139 2.14 -7.38 3.38
C VAL A 139 1.10 -7.84 2.39
N THR A 140 1.05 -7.21 1.23
CA THR A 140 0.38 -7.73 0.04
C THR A 140 1.40 -7.86 -1.08
N ASN A 141 1.08 -8.62 -2.12
CA ASN A 141 1.86 -8.62 -3.34
C ASN A 141 1.47 -7.44 -4.24
N GLY A 142 2.43 -6.94 -5.01
CA GLY A 142 2.18 -6.09 -6.16
C GLY A 142 2.28 -6.86 -7.48
N ASN A 143 2.33 -6.13 -8.58
CA ASN A 143 2.42 -6.73 -9.91
C ASN A 143 3.81 -7.31 -10.22
N HIS A 144 4.85 -6.88 -9.50
CA HIS A 144 6.21 -7.42 -9.64
C HIS A 144 6.42 -8.76 -8.92
N ASP A 145 5.66 -9.07 -7.86
CA ASP A 145 6.04 -10.03 -6.82
C ASP A 145 5.78 -11.50 -7.13
N VAL A 146 4.81 -11.82 -7.99
CA VAL A 146 4.31 -13.20 -8.14
C VAL A 146 4.27 -13.61 -9.60
N ASN A 147 4.78 -14.82 -9.90
CA ASN A 147 4.82 -15.43 -11.24
C ASN A 147 5.46 -14.55 -12.32
N ASN A 148 6.33 -13.63 -11.96
CA ASN A 148 6.92 -12.68 -12.89
C ASN A 148 8.00 -13.35 -13.76
N SER A 149 7.87 -13.25 -15.07
CA SER A 149 8.82 -13.83 -16.04
C SER A 149 10.13 -13.04 -16.14
N LEU A 150 10.21 -11.88 -15.50
CA LEU A 150 11.40 -11.01 -15.46
C LEU A 150 12.30 -11.26 -14.25
N ALA A 151 11.99 -12.27 -13.42
CA ALA A 151 12.84 -12.69 -12.33
C ALA A 151 14.19 -13.24 -12.86
N TYR A 152 15.27 -12.53 -12.60
CA TYR A 152 16.61 -12.89 -13.06
C TYR A 152 17.65 -12.83 -11.95
N ASP A 153 18.61 -13.78 -12.02
CA ASP A 153 19.88 -13.72 -11.33
C ASP A 153 20.93 -13.10 -12.27
N TYR A 154 21.52 -11.99 -11.83
CA TYR A 154 22.60 -11.28 -12.54
C TYR A 154 23.98 -11.69 -12.04
N ASN A 155 24.09 -12.46 -10.94
CA ASN A 155 25.35 -12.87 -10.35
C ASN A 155 25.84 -14.20 -10.94
N THR A 156 26.14 -14.20 -12.20
CA THR A 156 26.62 -15.38 -12.94
C THR A 156 28.12 -15.30 -13.27
N GLU A 157 28.77 -16.45 -13.52
CA GLU A 157 30.20 -16.48 -13.81
C GLU A 157 30.55 -15.82 -15.15
N ASP A 158 29.73 -16.05 -16.17
CA ASP A 158 29.92 -15.54 -17.54
C ASP A 158 29.35 -14.14 -17.75
N GLY A 159 28.66 -13.58 -16.75
CA GLY A 159 28.09 -12.26 -16.79
C GLY A 159 26.79 -12.15 -17.61
N VAL A 160 26.22 -13.28 -17.99
CA VAL A 160 24.90 -13.35 -18.66
C VAL A 160 23.83 -13.69 -17.62
N LYS A 161 22.79 -12.86 -17.50
CA LYS A 161 21.69 -13.12 -16.56
C LYS A 161 21.00 -14.45 -16.89
N VAL A 162 20.60 -15.14 -15.84
CA VAL A 162 19.81 -16.38 -15.95
C VAL A 162 18.47 -16.21 -15.23
N PRO A 163 17.40 -16.96 -15.58
CA PRO A 163 16.17 -16.94 -14.82
C PRO A 163 16.43 -17.33 -13.35
N ALA A 164 15.96 -16.50 -12.41
CA ALA A 164 15.90 -16.83 -10.99
C ALA A 164 14.68 -17.72 -10.69
N THR A 165 14.61 -18.27 -9.48
CA THR A 165 13.42 -18.96 -9.00
C THR A 165 12.30 -17.94 -8.84
N ARG A 166 11.21 -18.12 -9.57
CA ARG A 166 10.03 -17.24 -9.46
C ARG A 166 9.21 -17.60 -8.25
N THR A 167 8.76 -16.60 -7.54
CA THR A 167 7.82 -16.77 -6.43
C THR A 167 6.44 -17.06 -6.96
N THR A 168 5.91 -18.24 -6.64
CA THR A 168 4.49 -18.58 -6.86
C THR A 168 3.63 -18.09 -5.69
N PRO A 169 2.30 -18.03 -5.82
CA PRO A 169 1.44 -17.70 -4.67
C PRO A 169 1.69 -18.58 -3.46
N GLU A 170 1.93 -19.88 -3.66
CA GLU A 170 2.23 -20.82 -2.58
C GLU A 170 3.57 -20.52 -1.90
N LEU A 171 4.63 -20.26 -2.69
CA LEU A 171 5.93 -19.85 -2.16
C LEU A 171 5.84 -18.52 -1.40
N PHE A 172 5.04 -17.56 -1.88
CA PHE A 172 4.78 -16.32 -1.16
C PHE A 172 4.16 -16.59 0.22
N LEU A 173 3.12 -17.42 0.28
CA LEU A 173 2.50 -17.83 1.56
C LEU A 173 3.49 -18.55 2.46
N GLU A 174 4.33 -19.44 1.93
CA GLU A 174 5.35 -20.17 2.69
C GLU A 174 6.42 -19.22 3.24
N THR A 175 6.94 -18.32 2.41
CA THR A 175 8.00 -17.36 2.78
C THR A 175 7.55 -16.42 3.91
N TYR A 176 6.30 -15.96 3.86
CA TYR A 176 5.76 -15.03 4.87
C TYR A 176 4.93 -15.69 5.97
N ALA A 177 4.90 -17.05 6.06
CA ALA A 177 4.06 -17.77 7.02
C ALA A 177 4.33 -17.34 8.46
N ASP A 178 5.58 -17.29 8.88
CA ASP A 178 5.97 -17.02 10.27
C ASP A 178 5.86 -15.54 10.67
N THR A 179 5.92 -14.63 9.69
CA THR A 179 5.90 -13.18 9.97
C THR A 179 4.54 -12.55 9.74
N VAL A 180 3.76 -13.04 8.77
CA VAL A 180 2.51 -12.42 8.31
C VAL A 180 1.31 -13.34 8.45
N TYR A 181 1.31 -14.51 7.81
CA TYR A 181 0.13 -15.37 7.65
C TYR A 181 -0.13 -16.29 8.86
N ASN A 182 -0.14 -15.73 10.06
CA ASN A 182 -0.33 -16.50 11.29
C ASN A 182 -1.25 -15.82 12.30
N ALA A 183 -1.78 -16.60 13.25
CA ALA A 183 -2.71 -16.11 14.26
C ALA A 183 -2.07 -15.16 15.29
N GLU A 184 -0.76 -15.26 15.55
CA GLU A 184 -0.05 -14.37 16.47
C GLU A 184 0.05 -12.94 15.86
N ASN A 185 0.06 -12.87 14.53
CA ASN A 185 0.00 -11.60 13.79
C ASN A 185 -1.44 -11.07 13.64
N GLY A 186 -2.43 -11.74 14.24
CA GLY A 186 -3.84 -11.33 14.23
C GLY A 186 -4.62 -11.79 13.01
N VAL A 187 -4.08 -12.64 12.13
CA VAL A 187 -4.78 -13.17 10.97
C VAL A 187 -5.91 -14.10 11.40
N VAL A 188 -7.14 -13.81 10.96
CA VAL A 188 -8.36 -14.51 11.36
C VAL A 188 -9.07 -15.21 10.20
N ALA A 189 -8.82 -14.80 8.96
CA ALA A 189 -9.38 -15.42 7.76
C ALA A 189 -8.44 -15.22 6.56
N GLN A 190 -8.48 -16.15 5.61
CA GLN A 190 -7.77 -16.05 4.35
C GLN A 190 -8.72 -16.41 3.21
N PHE A 191 -8.65 -15.67 2.11
CA PHE A 191 -9.43 -15.98 0.92
C PHE A 191 -8.87 -17.20 0.21
N LYS A 192 -9.78 -18.02 -0.31
CA LYS A 192 -9.43 -19.15 -1.15
C LYS A 192 -10.38 -19.18 -2.35
N PRO A 193 -9.89 -18.96 -3.57
CA PRO A 193 -10.74 -19.04 -4.77
C PRO A 193 -11.44 -20.39 -4.85
N SER A 194 -12.71 -20.41 -5.27
CA SER A 194 -13.48 -21.65 -5.40
C SER A 194 -12.94 -22.59 -6.50
N THR A 195 -12.24 -22.01 -7.47
CA THR A 195 -11.55 -22.70 -8.55
C THR A 195 -10.12 -23.11 -8.22
N TYR A 196 -9.64 -22.77 -6.99
CA TYR A 196 -8.31 -23.13 -6.58
C TYR A 196 -8.05 -24.64 -6.65
N THR A 197 -6.99 -24.99 -7.35
CA THR A 197 -6.42 -26.33 -7.33
C THR A 197 -4.92 -26.21 -7.05
N GLU A 198 -4.32 -27.21 -6.38
CA GLU A 198 -2.88 -27.29 -6.19
C GLU A 198 -2.11 -27.55 -7.51
N ALA A 199 -2.84 -27.80 -8.59
CA ALA A 199 -2.25 -27.95 -9.92
C ALA A 199 -1.84 -26.59 -10.48
N GLU A 200 -0.76 -26.57 -11.28
CA GLU A 200 -0.21 -25.34 -11.88
C GLU A 200 -1.23 -24.56 -12.73
N ASP A 201 -2.24 -25.22 -13.28
CA ASP A 201 -3.27 -24.63 -14.14
C ASP A 201 -4.50 -24.07 -13.38
N GLY A 202 -4.49 -24.09 -12.03
CA GLY A 202 -5.62 -23.59 -11.24
C GLY A 202 -5.61 -22.05 -11.15
N ASP A 203 -6.82 -21.46 -11.20
CA ASP A 203 -6.95 -20.03 -10.93
C ASP A 203 -6.66 -19.75 -9.43
N LYS A 204 -5.63 -18.96 -9.19
CA LYS A 204 -5.13 -18.60 -7.85
C LYS A 204 -5.30 -17.12 -7.55
N ALA A 205 -5.88 -16.36 -8.49
CA ALA A 205 -6.00 -14.91 -8.34
C ALA A 205 -6.74 -14.53 -7.04
N GLY A 206 -6.14 -13.63 -6.28
CA GLY A 206 -6.66 -13.16 -5.00
C GLY A 206 -6.35 -14.05 -3.80
N MET A 207 -5.69 -15.21 -3.97
CA MET A 207 -5.47 -16.17 -2.87
C MET A 207 -4.56 -15.67 -1.74
N LEU A 208 -3.82 -14.59 -1.98
CA LEU A 208 -2.97 -13.95 -0.98
C LEU A 208 -3.75 -12.96 -0.09
N SER A 209 -5.07 -12.77 -0.33
CA SER A 209 -5.91 -11.90 0.48
C SER A 209 -6.24 -12.52 1.83
N TYR A 210 -6.26 -11.69 2.87
CA TYR A 210 -6.57 -12.13 4.24
C TYR A 210 -7.19 -11.01 5.07
N VAL A 211 -7.76 -11.39 6.22
CA VAL A 211 -8.29 -10.48 7.23
C VAL A 211 -7.47 -10.63 8.50
N ALA A 212 -7.11 -9.51 9.10
CA ALA A 212 -6.45 -9.46 10.39
C ALA A 212 -7.16 -8.52 11.37
N GLU A 213 -7.09 -8.85 12.65
CA GLU A 213 -7.56 -8.01 13.75
C GLU A 213 -6.33 -7.62 14.60
N PRO A 214 -5.67 -6.48 14.29
CA PRO A 214 -4.43 -6.07 14.98
C PRO A 214 -4.65 -5.72 16.44
N ALA A 215 -5.81 -5.14 16.76
CA ALA A 215 -6.23 -4.72 18.08
C ALA A 215 -7.76 -4.72 18.19
N GLU A 216 -8.27 -4.62 19.42
CA GLU A 216 -9.72 -4.48 19.65
C GLU A 216 -10.27 -3.22 18.96
N GLY A 217 -11.37 -3.37 18.24
CA GLY A 217 -12.01 -2.28 17.50
C GLY A 217 -11.46 -2.01 16.10
N TYR A 218 -10.49 -2.81 15.63
CA TYR A 218 -9.89 -2.66 14.30
C TYR A 218 -9.89 -3.96 13.51
N THR A 219 -10.14 -3.84 12.21
CA THR A 219 -10.01 -4.93 11.25
C THR A 219 -9.26 -4.41 10.02
N VAL A 220 -8.24 -5.11 9.60
CA VAL A 220 -7.50 -4.86 8.36
C VAL A 220 -7.86 -5.96 7.36
N ILE A 221 -8.28 -5.56 6.16
CA ILE A 221 -8.52 -6.46 5.05
C ILE A 221 -7.42 -6.21 4.01
N VAL A 222 -6.54 -7.18 3.87
CA VAL A 222 -5.48 -7.18 2.86
C VAL A 222 -5.99 -7.86 1.62
N ILE A 223 -5.90 -7.16 0.49
CA ILE A 223 -6.54 -7.54 -0.76
C ILE A 223 -5.45 -7.73 -1.81
N ASP A 224 -5.31 -8.94 -2.29
CA ASP A 224 -4.45 -9.28 -3.42
C ASP A 224 -5.14 -8.87 -4.72
N SER A 225 -4.67 -7.79 -5.29
CA SER A 225 -5.11 -7.26 -6.58
C SER A 225 -4.19 -7.65 -7.73
N GLY A 226 -3.24 -8.55 -7.50
CA GLY A 226 -2.29 -9.01 -8.50
C GLY A 226 -2.98 -9.82 -9.60
N ARG A 227 -2.47 -9.65 -10.82
CA ARG A 227 -2.94 -10.37 -12.00
C ARG A 227 -1.89 -11.38 -12.43
N TYR A 228 -1.88 -12.53 -11.80
CA TYR A 228 -0.96 -13.61 -12.10
C TYR A 228 -1.72 -14.84 -12.58
N SER A 229 -1.76 -15.08 -13.90
CA SER A 229 -2.14 -16.38 -14.44
C SER A 229 -0.97 -17.37 -14.26
N ALA A 230 -1.25 -18.68 -14.30
CA ALA A 230 -0.23 -19.74 -14.31
C ALA A 230 0.84 -19.51 -15.38
N ASP A 231 0.47 -18.83 -16.45
CA ASP A 231 1.32 -18.33 -17.52
C ASP A 231 1.32 -16.77 -17.50
N ASN A 232 2.01 -16.15 -16.58
CA ASN A 232 2.50 -14.79 -16.87
C ASN A 232 3.49 -14.79 -18.05
N THR A 233 3.55 -15.89 -18.77
CA THR A 233 4.25 -16.06 -20.05
C THR A 233 3.55 -15.36 -21.22
N ASP A 234 2.30 -14.97 -21.09
CA ASP A 234 1.68 -13.95 -21.95
C ASP A 234 2.29 -12.55 -21.73
N ALA A 235 3.39 -12.52 -21.00
CA ALA A 235 4.38 -11.44 -20.95
C ALA A 235 4.94 -11.00 -22.32
N GLY A 236 4.23 -11.24 -23.35
CA GLY A 236 4.41 -10.56 -24.63
C GLY A 236 3.99 -9.09 -24.57
N THR A 237 3.29 -8.68 -23.53
CA THR A 237 2.89 -7.30 -23.30
C THR A 237 3.07 -6.96 -21.83
N ALA A 238 3.90 -5.95 -21.54
CA ALA A 238 4.08 -5.39 -20.20
C ALA A 238 2.73 -4.98 -19.55
N GLU A 239 1.72 -4.71 -20.36
CA GLU A 239 0.35 -4.35 -19.98
C GLU A 239 -0.33 -5.40 -19.09
N HIS A 240 -0.05 -6.70 -19.23
CA HIS A 240 -0.69 -7.74 -18.44
C HIS A 240 -0.08 -7.92 -17.04
N GLN A 241 1.12 -7.42 -16.81
CA GLN A 241 1.79 -7.49 -15.51
C GLN A 241 1.46 -6.28 -14.64
N THR A 242 1.19 -5.12 -15.25
CA THR A 242 1.01 -3.86 -14.54
C THR A 242 -0.40 -3.74 -13.95
N SER A 243 -1.43 -4.22 -14.67
CA SER A 243 -2.83 -3.98 -14.28
C SER A 243 -3.31 -4.83 -13.11
N GLY A 244 -4.14 -4.22 -12.25
CA GLY A 244 -4.78 -4.89 -11.13
C GLY A 244 -6.11 -5.57 -11.49
N GLN A 245 -6.43 -6.65 -10.77
CA GLN A 245 -7.69 -7.36 -10.92
C GLN A 245 -8.27 -7.81 -9.58
N ILE A 246 -9.57 -7.55 -9.41
CA ILE A 246 -10.36 -8.12 -8.32
C ILE A 246 -11.53 -8.90 -8.97
N SER A 247 -11.57 -10.21 -8.73
CA SER A 247 -12.67 -11.05 -9.22
C SER A 247 -13.96 -10.75 -8.46
N GLU A 248 -15.11 -11.05 -9.06
CA GLU A 248 -16.41 -10.95 -8.38
C GLU A 248 -16.45 -11.78 -7.09
N GLU A 249 -15.80 -12.93 -7.07
CA GLU A 249 -15.74 -13.78 -5.88
C GLU A 249 -14.94 -13.12 -4.75
N LEU A 250 -13.76 -12.57 -5.06
CA LEU A 250 -12.95 -11.84 -4.09
C LEU A 250 -13.67 -10.56 -3.60
N LYS A 251 -14.26 -9.78 -4.51
CA LYS A 251 -15.04 -8.59 -4.15
C LYS A 251 -16.15 -8.93 -3.16
N ASN A 252 -16.92 -9.98 -3.44
CA ASN A 252 -18.00 -10.40 -2.57
C ASN A 252 -17.50 -10.88 -1.19
N TRP A 253 -16.38 -11.59 -1.17
CA TRP A 253 -15.75 -12.01 0.08
C TRP A 253 -15.27 -10.82 0.90
N VAL A 254 -14.61 -9.82 0.28
CA VAL A 254 -14.16 -8.59 0.95
C VAL A 254 -15.36 -7.83 1.54
N VAL A 255 -16.44 -7.69 0.77
CA VAL A 255 -17.70 -7.06 1.24
C VAL A 255 -18.28 -7.79 2.45
N GLU A 256 -18.30 -9.12 2.42
CA GLU A 256 -18.80 -9.94 3.54
C GLU A 256 -17.94 -9.74 4.79
N GLN A 257 -16.61 -9.76 4.65
CA GLN A 257 -15.68 -9.54 5.77
C GLN A 257 -15.83 -8.12 6.35
N ALA A 258 -15.92 -7.11 5.49
CA ALA A 258 -16.10 -5.72 5.92
C ALA A 258 -17.41 -5.52 6.69
N GLN A 259 -18.51 -6.07 6.18
CA GLN A 259 -19.81 -6.01 6.86
C GLN A 259 -19.80 -6.74 8.20
N ALA A 260 -19.13 -7.89 8.28
CA ALA A 260 -18.97 -8.64 9.52
C ALA A 260 -18.15 -7.86 10.56
N ALA A 261 -17.06 -7.21 10.14
CA ALA A 261 -16.24 -6.34 11.00
C ALA A 261 -17.03 -5.12 11.49
N LYS A 262 -17.74 -4.43 10.59
CA LYS A 262 -18.62 -3.31 10.92
C LYS A 262 -19.71 -3.70 11.91
N ALA A 263 -20.28 -4.89 11.77
CA ALA A 263 -21.30 -5.40 12.71
C ALA A 263 -20.72 -5.66 14.12
N LYS A 264 -19.41 -5.91 14.25
CA LYS A 264 -18.69 -5.97 15.54
C LYS A 264 -18.42 -4.58 16.12
N GLY A 265 -18.59 -3.50 15.34
CA GLY A 265 -18.23 -2.14 15.69
C GLY A 265 -16.78 -1.76 15.38
N ASN A 266 -16.09 -2.56 14.58
CA ASN A 266 -14.70 -2.31 14.22
C ASN A 266 -14.58 -1.23 13.14
N THR A 267 -13.53 -0.44 13.23
CA THR A 267 -13.01 0.36 12.11
C THR A 267 -12.37 -0.59 11.08
N VAL A 268 -12.81 -0.50 9.81
CA VAL A 268 -12.33 -1.37 8.75
C VAL A 268 -11.37 -0.60 7.85
N ILE A 269 -10.17 -1.13 7.70
CA ILE A 269 -9.09 -0.57 6.89
C ILE A 269 -8.76 -1.58 5.79
N GLY A 270 -8.66 -1.12 4.55
CA GLY A 270 -8.17 -1.90 3.42
C GLY A 270 -6.68 -1.66 3.17
N MET A 271 -6.01 -2.64 2.60
CA MET A 271 -4.68 -2.51 2.01
C MET A 271 -4.63 -3.34 0.73
N MET A 272 -4.14 -2.76 -0.35
CA MET A 272 -3.92 -3.42 -1.63
C MET A 272 -2.85 -2.68 -2.42
N HIS A 273 -2.42 -3.22 -3.55
CA HIS A 273 -1.35 -2.59 -4.34
C HIS A 273 -1.88 -1.54 -5.31
N HIS A 274 -2.85 -1.91 -6.15
CA HIS A 274 -3.38 -1.02 -7.20
C HIS A 274 -4.44 -0.05 -6.64
N GLY A 275 -4.55 1.14 -7.25
CA GLY A 275 -5.50 2.18 -6.87
C GLY A 275 -6.98 1.78 -7.03
N LEU A 276 -7.83 2.34 -6.18
CA LEU A 276 -9.28 2.18 -6.18
C LEU A 276 -10.04 3.43 -6.64
N ILE A 277 -9.39 4.57 -6.66
CA ILE A 277 -9.96 5.87 -7.02
C ILE A 277 -8.97 6.59 -7.92
N GLU A 278 -9.43 7.28 -8.95
CA GLU A 278 -8.54 8.15 -9.71
C GLU A 278 -7.95 9.24 -8.82
N HIS A 279 -6.63 9.37 -8.80
CA HIS A 279 -5.90 10.39 -8.06
C HIS A 279 -5.77 11.71 -8.84
N PHE A 280 -5.99 11.67 -10.14
CA PHE A 280 -6.06 12.84 -11.01
C PHE A 280 -7.03 12.64 -12.16
N ASP A 281 -7.52 13.73 -12.72
CA ASP A 281 -8.49 13.70 -13.82
C ASP A 281 -7.96 12.90 -15.03
N MET A 282 -8.74 11.93 -15.51
CA MET A 282 -8.44 11.07 -16.65
C MET A 282 -7.31 10.04 -16.41
N GLU A 283 -7.05 9.64 -15.18
CA GLU A 283 -6.07 8.60 -14.88
C GLU A 283 -6.41 7.28 -15.57
N GLU A 284 -7.69 6.86 -15.54
CA GLU A 284 -8.15 5.67 -16.24
C GLU A 284 -7.81 5.70 -17.75
N GLU A 285 -7.90 6.89 -18.38
CA GLU A 285 -7.63 7.02 -19.83
C GLU A 285 -6.11 6.95 -20.14
N PHE A 286 -5.25 7.50 -19.28
CA PHE A 286 -3.81 7.61 -19.55
C PHE A 286 -2.98 6.54 -18.84
N LEU A 287 -3.40 6.10 -17.67
CA LEU A 287 -2.67 5.19 -16.79
C LEU A 287 -3.62 4.15 -16.14
N GLY A 288 -4.63 3.68 -16.88
CA GLY A 288 -5.65 2.77 -16.36
C GLY A 288 -5.11 1.45 -15.79
N ASP A 289 -3.89 1.06 -16.16
CA ASP A 289 -3.22 -0.11 -15.59
C ASP A 289 -2.81 0.07 -14.12
N TYR A 290 -2.81 1.33 -13.61
CA TYR A 290 -2.52 1.61 -12.21
C TYR A 290 -3.76 1.46 -11.30
N LEU A 291 -4.95 1.41 -11.88
CA LEU A 291 -6.20 1.15 -11.17
C LEU A 291 -6.59 -0.33 -11.29
N VAL A 292 -7.36 -0.84 -10.33
CA VAL A 292 -7.97 -2.16 -10.52
C VAL A 292 -9.05 -2.10 -11.59
N ASN A 293 -9.27 -3.24 -12.25
CA ASN A 293 -10.40 -3.35 -13.18
C ASN A 293 -11.72 -3.00 -12.47
N ASP A 294 -12.61 -2.31 -13.17
CA ASP A 294 -13.94 -1.95 -12.66
C ASP A 294 -13.89 -1.19 -11.30
N TYR A 295 -12.84 -0.37 -11.11
CA TYR A 295 -12.54 0.33 -9.85
C TYR A 295 -13.73 1.10 -9.28
N GLN A 296 -14.58 1.70 -10.13
CA GLN A 296 -15.74 2.49 -9.73
C GLN A 296 -16.80 1.65 -9.00
N ASN A 297 -17.09 0.43 -9.50
CA ASN A 297 -18.01 -0.48 -8.83
C ASN A 297 -17.38 -1.11 -7.59
N ILE A 298 -16.08 -1.44 -7.64
CA ILE A 298 -15.37 -2.05 -6.52
C ILE A 298 -15.26 -1.06 -5.37
N SER A 299 -14.81 0.18 -5.62
CA SER A 299 -14.69 1.23 -4.60
C SER A 299 -16.04 1.58 -3.96
N THR A 300 -17.12 1.64 -4.79
CA THR A 300 -18.48 1.83 -4.28
C THR A 300 -18.91 0.69 -3.35
N ALA A 301 -18.69 -0.57 -3.77
CA ALA A 301 -19.04 -1.74 -2.97
C ALA A 301 -18.27 -1.78 -1.63
N PHE A 302 -16.99 -1.44 -1.65
CA PHE A 302 -16.16 -1.42 -0.46
C PHE A 302 -16.56 -0.30 0.51
N ALA A 303 -16.80 0.92 0.02
CA ALA A 303 -17.29 2.03 0.82
C ALA A 303 -18.62 1.71 1.48
N ASP A 304 -19.58 1.16 0.72
CA ASP A 304 -20.91 0.80 1.23
C ASP A 304 -20.85 -0.36 2.24
N ALA A 305 -19.87 -1.26 2.10
CA ALA A 305 -19.60 -2.31 3.08
C ALA A 305 -18.99 -1.79 4.39
N GLY A 306 -18.40 -0.58 4.40
CA GLY A 306 -17.84 0.07 5.57
C GLY A 306 -16.32 0.17 5.60
N ILE A 307 -15.64 -0.06 4.48
CA ILE A 307 -14.21 0.26 4.33
C ILE A 307 -14.13 1.77 4.06
N HIS A 308 -13.44 2.50 4.94
CA HIS A 308 -13.30 3.95 4.81
C HIS A 308 -11.92 4.40 4.34
N TYR A 309 -10.89 3.61 4.63
CA TYR A 309 -9.51 3.89 4.29
C TYR A 309 -8.92 2.69 3.57
N VAL A 310 -8.25 2.92 2.44
CA VAL A 310 -7.47 1.90 1.74
C VAL A 310 -6.09 2.47 1.49
N PHE A 311 -5.06 1.71 1.88
CA PHE A 311 -3.68 2.04 1.57
C PHE A 311 -3.26 1.32 0.31
N THR A 312 -2.72 2.08 -0.65
CA THR A 312 -2.29 1.60 -1.97
C THR A 312 -0.85 2.01 -2.27
N GLY A 313 -0.32 1.55 -3.39
CA GLY A 313 1.01 1.86 -3.90
C GLY A 313 1.01 2.02 -5.41
N HIS A 314 1.95 1.35 -6.10
CA HIS A 314 2.00 1.16 -7.56
C HIS A 314 2.36 2.40 -8.38
N MET A 315 1.73 3.55 -8.15
CA MET A 315 1.99 4.79 -8.89
C MET A 315 3.33 5.47 -8.49
N HIS A 316 3.93 5.03 -7.38
CA HIS A 316 5.15 5.62 -6.82
C HIS A 316 4.99 7.10 -6.41
N ALA A 317 3.79 7.51 -6.04
CA ALA A 317 3.48 8.88 -5.63
C ALA A 317 2.82 8.88 -4.24
N ASN A 318 2.86 10.01 -3.54
CA ASN A 318 2.10 10.19 -2.31
C ASN A 318 0.91 11.10 -2.60
N ASP A 319 -0.29 10.56 -2.53
CA ASP A 319 -1.51 11.34 -2.69
C ASP A 319 -2.68 10.74 -1.90
N ILE A 320 -3.77 11.47 -1.78
CA ILE A 320 -5.01 11.01 -1.14
C ILE A 320 -6.18 11.39 -2.03
N ALA A 321 -6.78 10.38 -2.65
CA ALA A 321 -8.04 10.52 -3.37
C ALA A 321 -9.24 10.18 -2.46
N THR A 322 -10.41 10.73 -2.78
CA THR A 322 -11.62 10.47 -2.01
C THR A 322 -12.84 10.41 -2.90
N MET A 323 -13.75 9.50 -2.55
CA MET A 323 -15.07 9.43 -3.17
C MET A 323 -16.17 9.34 -2.13
N THR A 324 -17.38 9.65 -2.55
CA THR A 324 -18.59 9.48 -1.74
C THR A 324 -19.64 8.75 -2.58
N THR A 325 -20.16 7.64 -2.06
CA THR A 325 -21.19 6.86 -2.73
C THR A 325 -22.55 7.57 -2.72
N GLU A 326 -23.49 7.09 -3.53
CA GLU A 326 -24.88 7.60 -3.50
C GLU A 326 -25.54 7.40 -2.13
N ALA A 327 -25.10 6.40 -1.36
CA ALA A 327 -25.56 6.15 0.01
C ALA A 327 -24.93 7.11 1.04
N GLY A 328 -23.95 7.95 0.63
CA GLY A 328 -23.27 8.91 1.48
C GLY A 328 -22.06 8.34 2.24
N ASN A 329 -21.62 7.13 1.93
CA ASN A 329 -20.43 6.54 2.51
C ASN A 329 -19.17 7.09 1.81
N GLN A 330 -18.14 7.43 2.60
CA GLN A 330 -16.87 7.94 2.10
C GLN A 330 -15.81 6.85 2.10
N LEU A 331 -14.96 6.86 1.07
CA LEU A 331 -13.75 6.07 0.96
C LEU A 331 -12.59 6.99 0.62
N TYR A 332 -11.46 6.78 1.28
CA TYR A 332 -10.19 7.44 1.03
C TYR A 332 -9.22 6.39 0.50
N ASP A 333 -8.66 6.65 -0.67
CA ASP A 333 -7.53 5.93 -1.23
C ASP A 333 -6.27 6.71 -0.88
N ILE A 334 -5.38 6.07 -0.11
CA ILE A 334 -4.16 6.68 0.43
C ILE A 334 -2.99 6.02 -0.28
N GLU A 335 -2.54 6.67 -1.33
CA GLU A 335 -1.44 6.19 -2.15
C GLU A 335 -0.10 6.52 -1.50
N THR A 336 0.77 5.52 -1.42
CA THR A 336 2.09 5.60 -0.80
C THR A 336 3.16 5.57 -1.88
N GLY A 337 4.09 6.52 -1.82
CA GLY A 337 5.21 6.60 -2.76
C GLY A 337 6.20 5.46 -2.61
N SER A 338 6.95 5.19 -3.70
CA SER A 338 8.01 4.19 -3.73
C SER A 338 9.16 4.52 -2.78
N ALA A 339 9.74 3.48 -2.22
CA ALA A 339 10.97 3.56 -1.43
C ALA A 339 12.23 3.74 -2.28
N VAL A 340 12.26 3.21 -3.52
CA VAL A 340 13.44 3.16 -4.40
C VAL A 340 13.20 3.75 -5.77
#